data_f98a808c8f1cee66f4175a200ca89e83
#
_entry.id   f98a808c8f1cee66f4175a200ca89e83
#
_cell.length_a   1.000
_cell.length_b   1.000
_cell.length_c   1.000
_cell.angle_alpha   90.00
_cell.angle_beta   90.00
_cell.angle_gamma   90.00
#
_symmetry.space_group_name_H-M   'P 1'
#
loop_
_entity.id
_entity.type
_entity.pdbx_description
1 polymer ?
#
loop_
_entity_poly.entity_id
_entity_poly.type
_entity_poly.pdbx_seq_one_letter_code
_entity_poly.pdbx_strand_id
1 'polypeptide(L)'
;MIVRHRGWAVAVLVAALGFGCHAAEDDPEGQANELSDPVRRENAIFNLKGIYTETLAANGGDRSSAEVKAVADVIVDPLTRAYLDYPEDRINGLEMLNLLYEVQDPRSMPALIEALNWRTEVSEDHADRAAQTIQAMEISAAERPEVIKALARSLERITDARREDNKMRVSMIRALGSLEDKGATEILTSIATKQDENQNFLINRLAAQQLGELRDPAAVPALIKCLFLFAPNHPELRMNDVAAEALILIGRPSLKPLLGVLAGKDATANAIAKQYIDTIKARRPDLANSMTVRQVTGGEASFALGALGFSEALEPLLQEAASKDTPRKLNAAIALVRVDVPEGQKDRVRSTLKKVFGELPKGYQGVRMRGQLLAAIAHMYDAEMMPFIYAQVVDKRANPEVRLIAVQNYALLANKAEAAQLAQAIASEKPSEAGGYREKFEERRPLLDLAKECDTNVDCWVSKASSADANKARKGAYMLGRYARGKSEAIDALVSQLGSDDLGVRLSALMALDQIAVKGSTGAVSKVDELRMREQGQSVWTRFRGEALPIQARLRSRAGEAG
;
A
#
# COMPACT_ATOMS: atom_id res chain seq x y z
N MET A 1 56.87 -59.23 -77.27
CA MET A 1 57.26 -58.82 -75.95
C MET A 1 56.11 -57.88 -75.41
N ILE A 2 55.31 -58.41 -74.57
CA ILE A 2 54.08 -57.79 -74.15
C ILE A 2 54.31 -57.18 -72.76
N VAL A 3 54.14 -55.85 -72.61
CA VAL A 3 54.18 -55.18 -71.32
C VAL A 3 52.73 -54.78 -70.92
N ARG A 4 52.25 -55.42 -69.87
CA ARG A 4 50.92 -55.12 -69.27
C ARG A 4 51.05 -53.92 -68.33
N HIS A 5 50.28 -52.84 -68.60
CA HIS A 5 50.08 -51.79 -67.65
C HIS A 5 48.90 -52.16 -66.73
N ARG A 6 49.20 -52.24 -65.42
CA ARG A 6 48.16 -52.29 -64.35
C ARG A 6 47.76 -50.85 -63.95
N GLY A 7 46.54 -50.53 -64.27
CA GLY A 7 45.95 -49.27 -63.76
C GLY A 7 45.55 -49.41 -62.28
N TRP A 8 46.00 -48.48 -61.48
CA TRP A 8 45.53 -48.31 -60.11
C TRP A 8 44.34 -47.34 -60.11
N ALA A 9 43.16 -47.85 -59.74
CA ALA A 9 41.99 -47.00 -59.43
C ALA A 9 42.16 -46.46 -58.02
N VAL A 10 42.42 -45.17 -57.89
CA VAL A 10 42.33 -44.44 -56.61
C VAL A 10 40.88 -44.12 -56.36
N ALA A 11 40.26 -44.84 -55.42
CA ALA A 11 38.94 -44.48 -54.90
C ALA A 11 39.11 -43.24 -53.96
N VAL A 12 38.68 -42.06 -54.40
CA VAL A 12 38.55 -40.87 -53.58
C VAL A 12 37.30 -41.04 -52.75
N LEU A 13 37.52 -41.38 -51.48
CA LEU A 13 36.44 -41.32 -50.46
C LEU A 13 36.22 -39.85 -50.16
N VAL A 14 35.17 -39.25 -50.74
CA VAL A 14 34.67 -37.94 -50.32
C VAL A 14 33.91 -38.16 -49.00
N ALA A 15 34.59 -37.90 -47.89
CA ALA A 15 33.95 -37.74 -46.61
C ALA A 15 33.08 -36.47 -46.71
N ALA A 16 31.80 -36.67 -46.87
CA ALA A 16 30.80 -35.59 -46.68
C ALA A 16 30.86 -35.20 -45.19
N LEU A 17 31.70 -34.22 -44.87
CA LEU A 17 31.56 -33.46 -43.63
C LEU A 17 30.24 -32.75 -43.77
N GLY A 18 29.21 -33.26 -43.09
CA GLY A 18 27.97 -32.55 -42.89
C GLY A 18 28.28 -31.27 -42.13
N PHE A 19 28.49 -30.19 -42.85
CA PHE A 19 28.32 -28.86 -42.29
C PHE A 19 26.84 -28.77 -41.91
N GLY A 20 26.51 -29.02 -40.65
CA GLY A 20 25.17 -28.68 -40.13
C GLY A 20 24.93 -27.22 -40.43
N CYS A 21 23.99 -26.93 -41.29
CA CYS A 21 23.53 -25.55 -41.51
C CYS A 21 23.14 -24.99 -40.15
N HIS A 22 23.84 -23.95 -39.68
CA HIS A 22 23.41 -23.18 -38.56
C HIS A 22 22.14 -22.42 -38.98
N ALA A 23 21.19 -22.33 -38.08
CA ALA A 23 20.04 -21.44 -38.29
C ALA A 23 20.51 -19.98 -38.44
N ALA A 24 19.88 -19.21 -39.29
CA ALA A 24 20.17 -17.79 -39.38
C ALA A 24 19.88 -17.11 -38.02
N GLU A 25 20.65 -16.08 -37.67
CA GLU A 25 20.52 -15.40 -36.38
C GLU A 25 19.14 -14.75 -36.22
N ASP A 26 18.49 -14.37 -37.32
CA ASP A 26 17.16 -13.73 -37.38
C ASP A 26 16.01 -14.73 -37.70
N ASP A 27 16.29 -16.04 -37.71
CA ASP A 27 15.30 -17.10 -37.92
C ASP A 27 14.80 -17.65 -36.56
N PRO A 28 13.63 -17.24 -36.03
CA PRO A 28 13.15 -17.69 -34.74
C PRO A 28 12.85 -19.21 -34.69
N GLU A 29 12.37 -19.83 -35.78
CA GLU A 29 12.08 -21.26 -35.83
C GLU A 29 13.39 -22.08 -35.83
N GLY A 30 14.37 -21.67 -36.60
CA GLY A 30 15.70 -22.30 -36.64
C GLY A 30 16.38 -22.21 -35.28
N GLN A 31 16.41 -21.06 -34.65
CA GLN A 31 16.99 -20.84 -33.33
C GLN A 31 16.24 -21.64 -32.24
N ALA A 32 14.91 -21.70 -32.28
CA ALA A 32 14.13 -22.52 -31.36
C ALA A 32 14.46 -24.02 -31.45
N ASN A 33 14.76 -24.54 -32.65
CA ASN A 33 15.18 -25.93 -32.85
C ASN A 33 16.57 -26.20 -32.28
N GLU A 34 17.48 -25.20 -32.27
CA GLU A 34 18.84 -25.33 -31.73
C GLU A 34 18.89 -25.37 -30.19
N LEU A 35 17.79 -25.02 -29.47
CA LEU A 35 17.72 -25.10 -28.01
C LEU A 35 17.98 -26.53 -27.44
N SER A 36 17.69 -27.55 -28.22
CA SER A 36 17.95 -28.96 -27.84
C SER A 36 19.43 -29.36 -27.90
N ASP A 37 20.26 -28.62 -28.63
CA ASP A 37 21.70 -28.88 -28.76
C ASP A 37 22.48 -28.15 -27.65
N PRO A 38 23.15 -28.87 -26.73
CA PRO A 38 23.90 -28.25 -25.62
C PRO A 38 25.00 -27.27 -26.07
N VAL A 39 25.58 -27.49 -27.27
CA VAL A 39 26.66 -26.63 -27.81
C VAL A 39 26.09 -25.32 -28.38
N ARG A 40 24.90 -25.38 -28.95
CA ARG A 40 24.28 -24.25 -29.66
C ARG A 40 23.29 -23.48 -28.80
N ARG A 41 22.83 -24.07 -27.69
CA ARG A 41 21.78 -23.56 -26.84
C ARG A 41 22.02 -22.11 -26.37
N GLU A 42 23.24 -21.79 -25.92
CA GLU A 42 23.60 -20.47 -25.45
C GLU A 42 23.38 -19.40 -26.53
N ASN A 43 23.89 -19.64 -27.73
CA ASN A 43 23.71 -18.73 -28.87
C ASN A 43 22.24 -18.64 -29.30
N ALA A 44 21.54 -19.78 -29.32
CA ALA A 44 20.12 -19.80 -29.66
C ALA A 44 19.27 -18.95 -28.69
N ILE A 45 19.49 -19.05 -27.39
CA ILE A 45 18.79 -18.22 -26.39
C ILE A 45 19.13 -16.73 -26.62
N PHE A 46 20.41 -16.43 -26.87
CA PHE A 46 20.82 -15.05 -27.12
C PHE A 46 20.11 -14.45 -28.34
N ASN A 47 20.08 -15.18 -29.46
CA ASN A 47 19.44 -14.75 -30.70
C ASN A 47 17.92 -14.63 -30.53
N LEU A 48 17.24 -15.59 -29.88
CA LEU A 48 15.81 -15.54 -29.60
C LEU A 48 15.44 -14.34 -28.73
N LYS A 49 16.27 -14.02 -27.73
CA LYS A 49 16.10 -12.84 -26.89
C LYS A 49 16.22 -11.54 -27.70
N GLY A 50 17.18 -11.46 -28.61
CA GLY A 50 17.33 -10.34 -29.55
C GLY A 50 16.08 -10.17 -30.41
N ILE A 51 15.67 -11.23 -31.12
CA ILE A 51 14.50 -11.25 -32.00
C ILE A 51 13.24 -10.78 -31.24
N TYR A 52 12.98 -11.36 -30.04
CA TYR A 52 11.81 -11.01 -29.26
C TYR A 52 11.86 -9.54 -28.78
N THR A 53 13.01 -9.08 -28.27
CA THR A 53 13.16 -7.72 -27.74
C THR A 53 13.03 -6.66 -28.83
N GLU A 54 13.61 -6.91 -30.03
CA GLU A 54 13.50 -6.01 -31.17
C GLU A 54 12.06 -5.95 -31.69
N THR A 55 11.38 -7.11 -31.79
CA THR A 55 9.98 -7.17 -32.22
C THR A 55 9.07 -6.43 -31.21
N LEU A 56 9.28 -6.63 -29.91
CA LEU A 56 8.53 -5.95 -28.86
C LEU A 56 8.75 -4.43 -28.90
N ALA A 57 10.00 -3.99 -29.09
CA ALA A 57 10.34 -2.57 -29.20
C ALA A 57 9.73 -1.94 -30.47
N ALA A 58 9.76 -2.62 -31.61
CA ALA A 58 9.15 -2.17 -32.87
C ALA A 58 7.63 -2.01 -32.75
N ASN A 59 7.00 -2.75 -31.85
CA ASN A 59 5.57 -2.67 -31.54
C ASN A 59 5.24 -1.83 -30.28
N GLY A 60 6.17 -0.92 -29.90
CA GLY A 60 5.93 0.02 -28.79
C GLY A 60 5.81 -0.64 -27.41
N GLY A 61 6.30 -1.86 -27.23
CA GLY A 61 6.18 -2.63 -25.99
C GLY A 61 4.86 -3.38 -25.82
N ASP A 62 4.01 -3.42 -26.87
CA ASP A 62 2.73 -4.11 -26.83
C ASP A 62 2.88 -5.62 -27.08
N ARG A 63 2.85 -6.42 -26.01
CA ARG A 63 2.86 -7.89 -26.08
C ARG A 63 1.62 -8.48 -26.75
N SER A 64 0.55 -7.71 -26.88
CA SER A 64 -0.70 -8.17 -27.51
C SER A 64 -0.71 -8.03 -29.03
N SER A 65 0.28 -7.34 -29.62
CA SER A 65 0.40 -7.18 -31.08
C SER A 65 0.56 -8.52 -31.80
N ALA A 66 0.09 -8.59 -33.04
CA ALA A 66 0.14 -9.83 -33.81
C ALA A 66 1.57 -10.32 -34.07
N GLU A 67 2.47 -9.40 -34.30
CA GLU A 67 3.88 -9.68 -34.59
C GLU A 67 4.60 -10.24 -33.35
N VAL A 68 4.38 -9.65 -32.17
CA VAL A 68 4.99 -10.14 -30.92
C VAL A 68 4.43 -11.51 -30.55
N LYS A 69 3.11 -11.72 -30.71
CA LYS A 69 2.49 -13.03 -30.50
C LYS A 69 3.05 -14.10 -31.46
N ALA A 70 3.24 -13.78 -32.73
CA ALA A 70 3.80 -14.72 -33.68
C ALA A 70 5.20 -15.20 -33.27
N VAL A 71 6.06 -14.32 -32.76
CA VAL A 71 7.37 -14.70 -32.23
C VAL A 71 7.21 -15.53 -30.95
N ALA A 72 6.35 -15.12 -30.03
CA ALA A 72 6.08 -15.86 -28.79
C ALA A 72 5.57 -17.29 -29.08
N ASP A 73 4.70 -17.47 -30.09
CA ASP A 73 4.18 -18.77 -30.48
C ASP A 73 5.27 -19.74 -30.97
N VAL A 74 6.33 -19.22 -31.56
CA VAL A 74 7.47 -20.02 -32.01
C VAL A 74 8.41 -20.39 -30.86
N ILE A 75 8.62 -19.49 -29.89
CA ILE A 75 9.73 -19.65 -28.93
C ILE A 75 9.32 -20.25 -27.58
N VAL A 76 8.06 -20.06 -27.12
CA VAL A 76 7.66 -20.41 -25.74
C VAL A 76 7.70 -21.90 -25.48
N ASP A 77 7.09 -22.72 -26.34
CA ASP A 77 7.05 -24.18 -26.16
C ASP A 77 8.44 -24.82 -26.26
N PRO A 78 9.32 -24.47 -27.24
CA PRO A 78 10.70 -24.95 -27.28
C PRO A 78 11.53 -24.55 -26.06
N LEU A 79 11.41 -23.29 -25.58
CA LEU A 79 12.10 -22.84 -24.36
C LEU A 79 11.62 -23.60 -23.13
N THR A 80 10.31 -23.76 -22.97
CA THR A 80 9.71 -24.51 -21.87
C THR A 80 10.20 -25.95 -21.86
N ARG A 81 10.22 -26.62 -23.02
CA ARG A 81 10.71 -27.97 -23.16
C ARG A 81 12.22 -28.08 -22.88
N ALA A 82 13.03 -27.18 -23.45
CA ALA A 82 14.45 -27.14 -23.21
C ALA A 82 14.79 -26.95 -21.72
N TYR A 83 14.05 -26.12 -21.00
CA TYR A 83 14.22 -25.97 -19.56
C TYR A 83 13.87 -27.26 -18.80
N LEU A 84 12.75 -27.92 -19.15
CA LEU A 84 12.33 -29.17 -18.51
C LEU A 84 13.29 -30.33 -18.76
N ASP A 85 13.90 -30.38 -19.95
CA ASP A 85 14.89 -31.40 -20.31
C ASP A 85 16.25 -31.20 -19.60
N TYR A 86 16.59 -29.94 -19.23
CA TYR A 86 17.88 -29.56 -18.65
C TYR A 86 17.73 -28.59 -17.44
N PRO A 87 17.01 -28.98 -16.39
CA PRO A 87 16.71 -28.06 -15.27
C PRO A 87 17.94 -27.74 -14.40
N GLU A 88 19.01 -28.56 -14.50
CA GLU A 88 20.28 -28.35 -13.78
C GLU A 88 21.30 -27.49 -14.56
N ASP A 89 20.97 -27.05 -15.78
CA ASP A 89 21.80 -26.15 -16.56
C ASP A 89 21.72 -24.72 -15.95
N ARG A 90 22.67 -24.42 -15.07
CA ARG A 90 22.68 -23.20 -14.27
C ARG A 90 22.66 -21.93 -15.11
N ILE A 91 23.46 -21.88 -16.17
CA ILE A 91 23.65 -20.66 -16.98
C ILE A 91 22.50 -20.52 -17.98
N ASN A 92 22.36 -21.51 -18.83
CA ASN A 92 21.36 -21.48 -19.90
C ASN A 92 19.93 -21.56 -19.34
N GLY A 93 19.71 -22.31 -18.24
CA GLY A 93 18.41 -22.38 -17.57
C GLY A 93 17.95 -21.04 -17.05
N LEU A 94 18.85 -20.27 -16.43
CA LEU A 94 18.49 -18.92 -15.96
C LEU A 94 18.18 -17.96 -17.13
N GLU A 95 18.96 -18.04 -18.23
CA GLU A 95 18.69 -17.21 -19.41
C GLU A 95 17.38 -17.61 -20.11
N MET A 96 17.04 -18.90 -20.16
CA MET A 96 15.72 -19.35 -20.63
C MET A 96 14.58 -18.75 -19.76
N LEU A 97 14.72 -18.80 -18.44
CA LEU A 97 13.73 -18.20 -17.53
C LEU A 97 13.68 -16.67 -17.65
N ASN A 98 14.82 -16.00 -17.91
CA ASN A 98 14.87 -14.58 -18.19
C ASN A 98 14.09 -14.23 -19.46
N LEU A 99 14.22 -15.02 -20.52
CA LEU A 99 13.43 -14.80 -21.75
C LEU A 99 11.94 -15.11 -21.52
N LEU A 100 11.59 -16.16 -20.79
CA LEU A 100 10.20 -16.44 -20.41
C LEU A 100 9.58 -15.32 -19.55
N TYR A 101 10.39 -14.66 -18.71
CA TYR A 101 9.96 -13.46 -17.97
C TYR A 101 9.63 -12.28 -18.89
N GLU A 102 10.43 -12.08 -19.95
CA GLU A 102 10.13 -11.02 -20.93
C GLU A 102 8.87 -11.34 -21.75
N VAL A 103 8.67 -12.62 -22.09
CA VAL A 103 7.52 -13.05 -22.91
C VAL A 103 6.21 -13.05 -22.12
N GLN A 104 6.22 -13.49 -20.88
CA GLN A 104 5.03 -13.55 -19.98
C GLN A 104 3.88 -14.38 -20.56
N ASP A 105 4.16 -15.54 -21.16
CA ASP A 105 3.14 -16.41 -21.75
C ASP A 105 2.80 -17.58 -20.81
N PRO A 106 1.49 -17.84 -20.52
CA PRO A 106 1.07 -18.93 -19.64
C PRO A 106 1.57 -20.34 -20.02
N ARG A 107 1.87 -20.61 -21.30
CA ARG A 107 2.43 -21.88 -21.75
C ARG A 107 3.79 -22.20 -21.10
N SER A 108 4.47 -21.18 -20.53
CA SER A 108 5.71 -21.37 -19.77
C SER A 108 5.51 -21.98 -18.38
N MET A 109 4.26 -22.09 -17.90
CA MET A 109 3.96 -22.53 -16.53
C MET A 109 4.63 -23.83 -16.10
N PRO A 110 4.73 -24.90 -16.93
CA PRO A 110 5.44 -26.12 -16.55
C PRO A 110 6.93 -25.88 -16.20
N ALA A 111 7.62 -25.03 -16.97
CA ALA A 111 9.01 -24.66 -16.68
C ALA A 111 9.13 -23.84 -15.39
N LEU A 112 8.19 -22.91 -15.14
CA LEU A 112 8.17 -22.09 -13.95
C LEU A 112 7.93 -22.95 -12.69
N ILE A 113 7.01 -23.92 -12.74
CA ILE A 113 6.74 -24.86 -11.64
C ILE A 113 7.97 -25.73 -11.37
N GLU A 114 8.66 -26.22 -12.41
CA GLU A 114 9.91 -26.98 -12.23
C GLU A 114 11.00 -26.10 -11.61
N ALA A 115 11.16 -24.85 -12.05
CA ALA A 115 12.11 -23.91 -11.47
C ALA A 115 11.83 -23.63 -9.97
N LEU A 116 10.56 -23.59 -9.56
CA LEU A 116 10.18 -23.49 -8.15
C LEU A 116 10.55 -24.76 -7.33
N ASN A 117 10.76 -25.91 -7.98
CA ASN A 117 11.21 -27.14 -7.33
C ASN A 117 12.73 -27.20 -7.11
N TRP A 118 13.40 -26.06 -7.09
CA TRP A 118 14.85 -25.95 -6.91
C TRP A 118 15.40 -26.94 -5.85
N ARG A 119 16.55 -27.57 -6.16
CA ARG A 119 17.11 -28.66 -5.32
C ARG A 119 18.45 -28.32 -4.73
N THR A 120 19.12 -27.31 -5.24
CA THR A 120 20.49 -26.93 -4.86
C THR A 120 20.57 -25.40 -4.71
N GLU A 121 21.58 -24.91 -3.97
CA GLU A 121 21.87 -23.47 -3.89
C GLU A 121 22.11 -22.83 -5.26
N VAL A 122 22.51 -23.63 -6.24
CA VAL A 122 22.76 -23.22 -7.61
C VAL A 122 21.49 -22.81 -8.36
N SER A 123 20.35 -23.37 -8.00
CA SER A 123 19.05 -23.11 -8.65
C SER A 123 18.16 -22.11 -7.89
N GLU A 124 18.66 -21.43 -6.86
CA GLU A 124 17.91 -20.39 -6.12
C GLU A 124 17.50 -19.22 -7.03
N ASP A 125 18.39 -18.78 -7.94
CA ASP A 125 18.09 -17.72 -8.89
C ASP A 125 17.00 -18.13 -9.90
N HIS A 126 16.91 -19.43 -10.24
CA HIS A 126 15.83 -19.97 -11.07
C HIS A 126 14.48 -19.85 -10.38
N ALA A 127 14.39 -20.24 -9.11
CA ALA A 127 13.16 -20.14 -8.32
C ALA A 127 12.73 -18.68 -8.10
N ASP A 128 13.68 -17.77 -7.85
CA ASP A 128 13.42 -16.34 -7.74
C ASP A 128 12.87 -15.77 -9.05
N ARG A 129 13.48 -16.11 -10.20
CA ARG A 129 13.04 -15.68 -11.51
C ARG A 129 11.66 -16.24 -11.87
N ALA A 130 11.41 -17.53 -11.59
CA ALA A 130 10.10 -18.14 -11.80
C ALA A 130 9.01 -17.44 -11.00
N ALA A 131 9.27 -17.15 -9.72
CA ALA A 131 8.31 -16.41 -8.88
C ALA A 131 8.04 -14.99 -9.41
N GLN A 132 9.08 -14.29 -9.90
CA GLN A 132 8.92 -12.98 -10.54
C GLN A 132 8.09 -13.06 -11.82
N THR A 133 8.28 -14.12 -12.62
CA THR A 133 7.50 -14.35 -13.85
C THR A 133 6.03 -14.60 -13.52
N ILE A 134 5.74 -15.46 -12.54
CA ILE A 134 4.40 -15.74 -12.05
C ILE A 134 3.72 -14.45 -11.55
N GLN A 135 4.46 -13.60 -10.84
CA GLN A 135 3.93 -12.30 -10.37
C GLN A 135 3.54 -11.37 -11.53
N ALA A 136 4.24 -11.42 -12.65
CA ALA A 136 4.05 -10.54 -13.80
C ALA A 136 3.01 -11.04 -14.81
N MET A 137 2.57 -12.30 -14.71
CA MET A 137 1.68 -12.96 -15.66
C MET A 137 0.23 -12.97 -15.19
N GLU A 138 -0.70 -12.97 -16.14
CA GLU A 138 -2.09 -13.36 -15.88
C GLU A 138 -2.21 -14.88 -15.85
N ILE A 139 -2.59 -15.43 -14.69
CA ILE A 139 -2.72 -16.87 -14.50
C ILE A 139 -4.20 -17.24 -14.41
N SER A 140 -4.62 -18.22 -15.21
CA SER A 140 -6.00 -18.67 -15.24
C SER A 140 -6.45 -19.23 -13.88
N ALA A 141 -7.71 -19.07 -13.53
CA ALA A 141 -8.27 -19.58 -12.27
C ALA A 141 -8.09 -21.11 -12.11
N ALA A 142 -7.99 -21.86 -13.22
CA ALA A 142 -7.79 -23.31 -13.19
C ALA A 142 -6.34 -23.69 -12.80
N GLU A 143 -5.34 -22.86 -13.11
CA GLU A 143 -3.93 -23.11 -12.85
C GLU A 143 -3.49 -22.61 -11.47
N ARG A 144 -4.17 -21.60 -10.91
CA ARG A 144 -3.81 -20.98 -9.61
C ARG A 144 -3.56 -21.98 -8.48
N PRO A 145 -4.41 -23.02 -8.26
CA PRO A 145 -4.19 -23.96 -7.17
C PRO A 145 -2.87 -24.74 -7.28
N GLU A 146 -2.46 -25.10 -8.49
CA GLU A 146 -1.18 -25.78 -8.71
C GLU A 146 0.01 -24.86 -8.47
N VAL A 147 -0.05 -23.64 -8.95
CA VAL A 147 0.96 -22.61 -8.75
C VAL A 147 1.10 -22.28 -7.25
N ILE A 148 0.00 -22.09 -6.52
CA ILE A 148 0.00 -21.88 -5.06
C ILE A 148 0.70 -23.04 -4.35
N LYS A 149 0.38 -24.27 -4.73
CA LYS A 149 1.01 -25.47 -4.15
C LYS A 149 2.51 -25.55 -4.43
N ALA A 150 2.95 -25.15 -5.65
CA ALA A 150 4.37 -25.11 -6.01
C ALA A 150 5.12 -24.04 -5.20
N LEU A 151 4.58 -22.83 -5.10
CA LEU A 151 5.13 -21.73 -4.29
C LEU A 151 5.20 -22.12 -2.80
N ALA A 152 4.16 -22.76 -2.26
CA ALA A 152 4.13 -23.24 -0.87
C ALA A 152 5.24 -24.23 -0.59
N ARG A 153 5.38 -25.27 -1.44
CA ARG A 153 6.44 -26.27 -1.31
C ARG A 153 7.83 -25.67 -1.40
N SER A 154 8.00 -24.68 -2.27
CA SER A 154 9.26 -23.94 -2.39
C SER A 154 9.59 -23.15 -1.13
N LEU A 155 8.61 -22.43 -0.57
CA LEU A 155 8.77 -21.67 0.68
C LEU A 155 9.08 -22.55 1.90
N GLU A 156 8.49 -23.74 1.99
CA GLU A 156 8.75 -24.69 3.07
C GLU A 156 10.21 -25.19 3.11
N ARG A 157 10.92 -25.19 1.99
CA ARG A 157 12.32 -25.61 1.90
C ARG A 157 13.29 -24.56 2.42
N ILE A 158 12.88 -23.30 2.48
CA ILE A 158 13.72 -22.19 2.93
C ILE A 158 13.65 -22.10 4.45
N THR A 159 14.69 -22.61 5.13
CA THR A 159 14.74 -22.65 6.61
C THR A 159 15.62 -21.56 7.22
N ASP A 160 16.56 -21.01 6.46
CA ASP A 160 17.54 -20.03 6.94
C ASP A 160 17.12 -18.58 6.66
N ALA A 161 17.61 -17.66 7.48
CA ALA A 161 17.43 -16.22 7.29
C ALA A 161 18.55 -15.58 6.45
N ARG A 162 19.18 -16.33 5.54
CA ARG A 162 20.22 -15.81 4.65
C ARG A 162 19.62 -14.77 3.70
N ARG A 163 20.47 -13.86 3.21
CA ARG A 163 20.03 -12.76 2.34
C ARG A 163 19.44 -13.26 1.02
N GLU A 164 20.02 -14.28 0.45
CA GLU A 164 19.60 -14.94 -0.80
C GLU A 164 18.22 -15.58 -0.63
N ASP A 165 18.04 -16.33 0.46
CA ASP A 165 16.74 -16.93 0.81
C ASP A 165 15.67 -15.87 1.00
N ASN A 166 15.99 -14.72 1.61
CA ASN A 166 15.04 -13.64 1.77
C ASN A 166 14.64 -12.99 0.45
N LYS A 167 15.55 -12.87 -0.53
CA LYS A 167 15.23 -12.36 -1.87
C LYS A 167 14.17 -13.26 -2.53
N MET A 168 14.44 -14.55 -2.59
CA MET A 168 13.56 -15.56 -3.16
C MET A 168 12.20 -15.62 -2.42
N ARG A 169 12.22 -15.58 -1.08
CA ARG A 169 10.99 -15.52 -0.27
C ARG A 169 10.12 -14.30 -0.56
N VAL A 170 10.73 -13.13 -0.78
CA VAL A 170 10.03 -11.90 -1.17
C VAL A 170 9.31 -12.09 -2.50
N SER A 171 9.99 -12.65 -3.51
CA SER A 171 9.40 -12.90 -4.82
C SER A 171 8.24 -13.90 -4.75
N MET A 172 8.42 -15.01 -4.00
CA MET A 172 7.37 -16.03 -3.83
C MET A 172 6.13 -15.49 -3.07
N ILE A 173 6.32 -14.70 -2.02
CA ILE A 173 5.21 -14.11 -1.25
C ILE A 173 4.44 -13.10 -2.12
N ARG A 174 5.14 -12.31 -2.94
CA ARG A 174 4.52 -11.39 -3.90
C ARG A 174 3.75 -12.15 -4.98
N ALA A 175 4.32 -13.24 -5.49
CA ALA A 175 3.65 -14.11 -6.44
C ALA A 175 2.36 -14.71 -5.85
N LEU A 176 2.38 -15.19 -4.60
CA LEU A 176 1.16 -15.66 -3.92
C LEU A 176 0.09 -14.57 -3.82
N GLY A 177 0.48 -13.34 -3.55
CA GLY A 177 -0.45 -12.21 -3.48
C GLY A 177 -1.03 -11.82 -4.85
N SER A 178 -0.21 -11.86 -5.92
CA SER A 178 -0.63 -11.47 -7.28
C SER A 178 -1.62 -12.46 -7.92
N LEU A 179 -1.69 -13.69 -7.40
CA LEU A 179 -2.67 -14.68 -7.88
C LEU A 179 -4.12 -14.32 -7.56
N GLU A 180 -4.34 -13.40 -6.62
CA GLU A 180 -5.69 -13.01 -6.16
C GLU A 180 -6.59 -14.21 -5.81
N ASP A 181 -5.99 -15.26 -5.25
CA ASP A 181 -6.65 -16.51 -4.91
C ASP A 181 -6.58 -16.78 -3.40
N LYS A 182 -7.74 -16.99 -2.79
CA LYS A 182 -7.86 -17.26 -1.34
C LYS A 182 -7.15 -18.53 -0.89
N GLY A 183 -6.81 -19.44 -1.80
CA GLY A 183 -5.98 -20.62 -1.50
C GLY A 183 -4.59 -20.25 -0.93
N ALA A 184 -4.11 -19.03 -1.17
CA ALA A 184 -2.84 -18.54 -0.60
C ALA A 184 -2.96 -18.07 0.87
N THR A 185 -4.18 -17.90 1.40
CA THR A 185 -4.42 -17.28 2.73
C THR A 185 -3.76 -18.05 3.86
N GLU A 186 -3.87 -19.38 3.88
CA GLU A 186 -3.30 -20.22 4.95
C GLU A 186 -1.77 -20.10 5.00
N ILE A 187 -1.11 -20.16 3.84
CA ILE A 187 0.34 -20.06 3.71
C ILE A 187 0.82 -18.69 4.17
N LEU A 188 0.22 -17.64 3.66
CA LEU A 188 0.56 -16.26 4.03
C LEU A 188 0.29 -15.99 5.52
N THR A 189 -0.77 -16.56 6.09
CA THR A 189 -1.08 -16.49 7.53
C THR A 189 0.01 -17.16 8.37
N SER A 190 0.46 -18.34 7.98
CA SER A 190 1.56 -19.05 8.66
C SER A 190 2.84 -18.21 8.66
N ILE A 191 3.20 -17.62 7.52
CA ILE A 191 4.37 -16.75 7.40
C ILE A 191 4.21 -15.48 8.22
N ALA A 192 3.08 -14.78 8.12
CA ALA A 192 2.84 -13.51 8.81
C ALA A 192 2.90 -13.64 10.34
N THR A 193 2.46 -14.78 10.88
CA THR A 193 2.39 -15.02 12.33
C THR A 193 3.58 -15.77 12.90
N LYS A 194 4.55 -16.19 12.09
CA LYS A 194 5.73 -16.92 12.53
C LYS A 194 6.61 -16.04 13.43
N GLN A 195 6.92 -16.55 14.63
CA GLN A 195 7.78 -15.89 15.62
C GLN A 195 9.02 -16.76 15.84
N ASP A 196 9.97 -16.67 14.92
CA ASP A 196 11.22 -17.41 14.94
C ASP A 196 12.37 -16.39 14.95
N GLU A 197 13.39 -16.59 15.77
CA GLU A 197 14.54 -15.69 15.86
C GLU A 197 15.31 -15.57 14.54
N ASN A 198 15.25 -16.62 13.71
CA ASN A 198 15.87 -16.65 12.39
C ASN A 198 14.95 -16.08 11.29
N GLN A 199 13.68 -15.79 11.61
CA GLN A 199 12.76 -15.20 10.65
C GLN A 199 13.06 -13.72 10.44
N ASN A 200 13.34 -13.32 9.19
CA ASN A 200 13.41 -11.90 8.87
C ASN A 200 12.03 -11.26 9.00
N PHE A 201 11.91 -10.31 9.91
CA PHE A 201 10.65 -9.68 10.24
C PHE A 201 9.99 -8.92 9.06
N LEU A 202 10.77 -8.51 8.06
CA LEU A 202 10.23 -7.92 6.83
C LEU A 202 9.41 -8.93 6.03
N ILE A 203 9.73 -10.22 6.13
CA ILE A 203 8.96 -11.30 5.49
C ILE A 203 7.57 -11.43 6.13
N ASN A 204 7.48 -11.34 7.46
CA ASN A 204 6.19 -11.33 8.16
C ASN A 204 5.34 -10.14 7.72
N ARG A 205 5.94 -8.94 7.66
CA ARG A 205 5.25 -7.71 7.22
C ARG A 205 4.74 -7.83 5.80
N LEU A 206 5.56 -8.37 4.89
CA LEU A 206 5.17 -8.57 3.49
C LEU A 206 3.99 -9.56 3.38
N ALA A 207 4.04 -10.68 4.10
CA ALA A 207 2.95 -11.66 4.11
C ALA A 207 1.64 -11.05 4.65
N ALA A 208 1.70 -10.25 5.73
CA ALA A 208 0.53 -9.53 6.24
C ALA A 208 -0.02 -8.51 5.22
N GLN A 209 0.85 -7.84 4.47
CA GLN A 209 0.44 -6.95 3.38
C GLN A 209 -0.31 -7.72 2.29
N GLN A 210 0.22 -8.86 1.84
CA GLN A 210 -0.44 -9.67 0.81
C GLN A 210 -1.79 -10.23 1.30
N LEU A 211 -1.93 -10.60 2.58
CA LEU A 211 -3.22 -10.98 3.16
C LEU A 211 -4.26 -9.84 3.05
N GLY A 212 -3.82 -8.61 3.23
CA GLY A 212 -4.69 -7.44 3.02
C GLY A 212 -5.15 -7.28 1.58
N GLU A 213 -4.26 -7.49 0.61
CA GLU A 213 -4.59 -7.39 -0.83
C GLU A 213 -5.54 -8.52 -1.26
N LEU A 214 -5.38 -9.73 -0.73
CA LEU A 214 -6.30 -10.85 -0.98
C LEU A 214 -7.71 -10.62 -0.42
N ARG A 215 -7.85 -9.77 0.59
CA ARG A 215 -9.14 -9.42 1.23
C ARG A 215 -9.94 -10.64 1.70
N ASP A 216 -9.28 -11.71 2.05
CA ASP A 216 -9.96 -12.90 2.56
C ASP A 216 -10.32 -12.72 4.05
N PRO A 217 -11.62 -12.80 4.42
CA PRO A 217 -12.03 -12.75 5.82
C PRO A 217 -11.38 -13.81 6.73
N ALA A 218 -10.95 -14.95 6.17
CA ALA A 218 -10.26 -16.00 6.90
C ALA A 218 -8.92 -15.52 7.52
N ALA A 219 -8.30 -14.48 6.96
CA ALA A 219 -7.07 -13.88 7.48
C ALA A 219 -7.27 -13.01 8.74
N VAL A 220 -8.50 -12.58 9.04
CA VAL A 220 -8.78 -11.61 10.12
C VAL A 220 -8.23 -12.05 11.48
N PRO A 221 -8.42 -13.29 11.97
CA PRO A 221 -7.87 -13.69 13.27
C PRO A 221 -6.35 -13.60 13.35
N ALA A 222 -5.66 -13.96 12.28
CA ALA A 222 -4.21 -13.85 12.19
C ALA A 222 -3.75 -12.38 12.16
N LEU A 223 -4.42 -11.53 11.40
CA LEU A 223 -4.11 -10.11 11.32
C LEU A 223 -4.39 -9.36 12.64
N ILE A 224 -5.42 -9.75 13.40
CA ILE A 224 -5.61 -9.27 14.79
C ILE A 224 -4.41 -9.61 15.66
N LYS A 225 -3.88 -10.82 15.55
CA LYS A 225 -2.63 -11.21 16.23
C LYS A 225 -1.46 -10.34 15.77
N CYS A 226 -1.32 -10.15 14.45
CA CYS A 226 -0.25 -9.34 13.84
C CYS A 226 -0.26 -7.87 14.30
N LEU A 227 -1.41 -7.28 14.66
CA LEU A 227 -1.46 -5.91 15.22
C LEU A 227 -0.53 -5.70 16.42
N PHE A 228 -0.23 -6.77 17.15
CA PHE A 228 0.55 -6.71 18.40
C PHE A 228 1.91 -7.40 18.28
N LEU A 229 2.18 -8.12 17.19
CA LEU A 229 3.46 -8.77 16.98
C LEU A 229 4.59 -7.76 16.79
N PHE A 230 5.75 -8.14 17.28
CA PHE A 230 7.01 -7.37 17.19
C PHE A 230 8.19 -8.33 17.01
N ALA A 231 9.30 -7.84 16.48
CA ALA A 231 10.51 -8.63 16.33
C ALA A 231 11.11 -8.92 17.72
N PRO A 232 11.37 -10.18 18.11
CA PRO A 232 11.82 -10.54 19.47
C PRO A 232 13.09 -9.78 19.92
N ASN A 233 14.05 -9.64 19.01
CA ASN A 233 15.31 -8.95 19.26
C ASN A 233 15.27 -7.43 18.99
N HIS A 234 14.21 -6.94 18.31
CA HIS A 234 14.02 -5.56 17.90
C HIS A 234 12.58 -5.10 18.14
N PRO A 235 12.15 -4.89 19.41
CA PRO A 235 10.76 -4.58 19.75
C PRO A 235 10.25 -3.25 19.18
N GLU A 236 11.14 -2.40 18.66
CA GLU A 236 10.79 -1.22 17.87
C GLU A 236 10.23 -1.58 16.49
N LEU A 237 10.56 -2.77 15.96
CA LEU A 237 9.99 -3.28 14.71
C LEU A 237 8.68 -4.01 15.01
N ARG A 238 7.58 -3.38 14.64
CA ARG A 238 6.22 -3.87 14.87
C ARG A 238 5.50 -4.15 13.56
N MET A 239 4.38 -4.86 13.64
CA MET A 239 3.50 -5.15 12.51
C MET A 239 2.21 -4.34 12.53
N ASN A 240 1.98 -3.50 13.55
CA ASN A 240 0.72 -2.82 13.78
C ASN A 240 0.21 -2.01 12.56
N ASP A 241 1.09 -1.33 11.85
CA ASP A 241 0.76 -0.55 10.67
C ASP A 241 0.27 -1.44 9.51
N VAL A 242 1.06 -2.44 9.09
CA VAL A 242 0.68 -3.33 7.97
C VAL A 242 -0.52 -4.21 8.30
N ALA A 243 -0.64 -4.66 9.56
CA ALA A 243 -1.79 -5.45 10.00
C ALA A 243 -3.07 -4.62 10.06
N ALA A 244 -3.00 -3.36 10.53
CA ALA A 244 -4.13 -2.45 10.50
C ALA A 244 -4.58 -2.17 9.06
N GLU A 245 -3.62 -1.92 8.14
CA GLU A 245 -3.93 -1.75 6.72
C GLU A 245 -4.63 -2.96 6.13
N ALA A 246 -4.11 -4.17 6.39
CA ALA A 246 -4.70 -5.40 5.90
C ALA A 246 -6.14 -5.60 6.44
N LEU A 247 -6.38 -5.33 7.72
CA LEU A 247 -7.72 -5.38 8.32
C LEU A 247 -8.67 -4.36 7.71
N ILE A 248 -8.17 -3.17 7.38
CA ILE A 248 -8.94 -2.12 6.71
C ILE A 248 -9.29 -2.53 5.27
N LEU A 249 -8.36 -3.13 4.53
CA LEU A 249 -8.60 -3.64 3.17
C LEU A 249 -9.63 -4.77 3.15
N ILE A 250 -9.63 -5.65 4.15
CA ILE A 250 -10.65 -6.70 4.32
C ILE A 250 -12.01 -6.09 4.64
N GLY A 251 -12.04 -4.97 5.36
CA GLY A 251 -13.26 -4.21 5.58
C GLY A 251 -14.17 -4.76 6.69
N ARG A 252 -15.47 -4.89 6.40
CA ARG A 252 -16.52 -5.22 7.38
C ARG A 252 -16.26 -6.50 8.22
N PRO A 253 -15.69 -7.58 7.70
CA PRO A 253 -15.35 -8.75 8.52
C PRO A 253 -14.42 -8.45 9.70
N SER A 254 -13.59 -7.42 9.60
CA SER A 254 -12.65 -7.00 10.66
C SER A 254 -13.34 -6.26 11.83
N LEU A 255 -14.55 -5.73 11.61
CA LEU A 255 -15.24 -4.85 12.57
C LEU A 255 -15.48 -5.54 13.92
N LYS A 256 -16.16 -6.70 13.93
CA LYS A 256 -16.52 -7.41 15.16
C LYS A 256 -15.30 -7.88 15.98
N PRO A 257 -14.26 -8.48 15.38
CA PRO A 257 -13.01 -8.78 16.07
C PRO A 257 -12.34 -7.55 16.68
N LEU A 258 -12.23 -6.44 15.94
CA LEU A 258 -11.64 -5.19 16.45
C LEU A 258 -12.43 -4.59 17.61
N LEU A 259 -13.77 -4.67 17.60
CA LEU A 259 -14.61 -4.31 18.75
C LEU A 259 -14.32 -5.19 19.96
N GLY A 260 -14.05 -6.47 19.76
CA GLY A 260 -13.60 -7.39 20.80
C GLY A 260 -12.25 -6.97 21.42
N VAL A 261 -11.30 -6.59 20.60
CA VAL A 261 -10.00 -6.05 21.03
C VAL A 261 -10.18 -4.73 21.80
N LEU A 262 -10.96 -3.79 21.26
CA LEU A 262 -11.27 -2.52 21.93
C LEU A 262 -11.90 -2.75 23.30
N ALA A 263 -12.77 -3.72 23.44
CA ALA A 263 -13.40 -4.07 24.72
C ALA A 263 -12.44 -4.83 25.68
N GLY A 264 -11.22 -5.21 25.23
CA GLY A 264 -10.25 -6.01 26.01
C GLY A 264 -10.64 -7.48 26.15
N LYS A 265 -11.52 -7.99 25.29
CA LYS A 265 -12.03 -9.38 25.34
C LYS A 265 -11.18 -10.36 24.55
N ASP A 266 -10.25 -9.88 23.72
CA ASP A 266 -9.34 -10.73 22.95
C ASP A 266 -8.14 -11.15 23.81
N ALA A 267 -8.14 -12.40 24.27
CA ALA A 267 -7.11 -12.93 25.14
C ALA A 267 -5.73 -12.99 24.47
N THR A 268 -5.69 -13.31 23.16
CA THR A 268 -4.45 -13.40 22.38
C THR A 268 -3.81 -12.03 22.21
N ALA A 269 -4.60 -11.03 21.80
CA ALA A 269 -4.14 -9.65 21.69
C ALA A 269 -3.60 -9.11 23.03
N ASN A 270 -4.32 -9.38 24.12
CA ASN A 270 -3.90 -8.96 25.47
C ASN A 270 -2.58 -9.63 25.90
N ALA A 271 -2.41 -10.93 25.62
CA ALA A 271 -1.20 -11.67 25.98
C ALA A 271 0.03 -11.14 25.21
N ILE A 272 -0.09 -10.90 23.89
CA ILE A 272 1.01 -10.38 23.07
C ILE A 272 1.33 -8.92 23.46
N ALA A 273 0.30 -8.09 23.67
CA ALA A 273 0.50 -6.73 24.15
C ALA A 273 1.22 -6.69 25.51
N LYS A 274 0.89 -7.64 26.41
CA LYS A 274 1.62 -7.78 27.68
C LYS A 274 3.08 -8.17 27.45
N GLN A 275 3.35 -9.15 26.60
CA GLN A 275 4.72 -9.56 26.26
C GLN A 275 5.52 -8.39 25.68
N TYR A 276 4.93 -7.60 24.79
CA TYR A 276 5.54 -6.40 24.24
C TYR A 276 5.91 -5.40 25.34
N ILE A 277 4.97 -5.10 26.25
CA ILE A 277 5.20 -4.17 27.36
C ILE A 277 6.31 -4.70 28.28
N ASP A 278 6.32 -5.99 28.61
CA ASP A 278 7.34 -6.59 29.46
C ASP A 278 8.73 -6.53 28.80
N THR A 279 8.81 -6.71 27.47
CA THR A 279 10.03 -6.57 26.68
C THR A 279 10.55 -5.12 26.68
N ILE A 280 9.65 -4.14 26.48
CA ILE A 280 10.01 -2.71 26.56
C ILE A 280 10.47 -2.35 27.97
N LYS A 281 9.79 -2.85 29.00
CA LYS A 281 10.16 -2.64 30.41
C LYS A 281 11.58 -3.12 30.73
N ALA A 282 11.94 -4.29 30.24
CA ALA A 282 13.28 -4.83 30.44
C ALA A 282 14.38 -3.97 29.83
N ARG A 283 14.12 -3.32 28.68
CA ARG A 283 15.08 -2.48 27.96
C ARG A 283 15.03 -1.00 28.36
N ARG A 284 13.87 -0.49 28.74
CA ARG A 284 13.59 0.92 29.04
C ARG A 284 12.69 1.03 30.27
N PRO A 285 13.28 0.82 31.49
CA PRO A 285 12.50 0.88 32.73
C PRO A 285 11.81 2.23 32.96
N ASP A 286 12.37 3.32 32.41
CA ASP A 286 11.82 4.66 32.47
C ASP A 286 10.45 4.80 31.76
N LEU A 287 10.22 4.04 30.69
CA LEU A 287 8.95 4.01 29.96
C LEU A 287 7.93 3.00 30.56
N ALA A 288 8.41 2.12 31.40
CA ALA A 288 7.69 0.94 31.87
C ALA A 288 6.43 1.23 32.67
N ASN A 289 6.45 2.28 33.49
CA ASN A 289 5.38 2.57 34.44
C ASN A 289 4.18 3.31 33.78
N SER A 290 4.33 3.73 32.52
CA SER A 290 3.33 4.51 31.79
C SER A 290 2.50 3.70 30.79
N MET A 291 2.86 2.44 30.49
CA MET A 291 2.20 1.62 29.48
C MET A 291 1.35 0.52 30.11
N THR A 292 0.10 0.42 29.68
CA THR A 292 -0.82 -0.66 30.05
C THR A 292 -1.26 -1.46 28.83
N VAL A 293 -1.65 -2.71 29.03
CA VAL A 293 -2.21 -3.56 27.95
C VAL A 293 -3.36 -2.86 27.25
N ARG A 294 -4.25 -2.24 28.02
CA ARG A 294 -5.42 -1.52 27.48
C ARG A 294 -5.06 -0.28 26.66
N GLN A 295 -3.93 0.40 26.95
CA GLN A 295 -3.44 1.50 26.11
C GLN A 295 -2.97 0.98 24.76
N VAL A 296 -2.22 -0.13 24.75
CA VAL A 296 -1.73 -0.71 23.49
C VAL A 296 -2.88 -1.27 22.67
N THR A 297 -3.70 -2.17 23.24
CA THR A 297 -4.79 -2.82 22.50
C THR A 297 -5.89 -1.84 22.10
N GLY A 298 -6.28 -0.93 22.98
CA GLY A 298 -7.28 0.09 22.71
C GLY A 298 -6.81 1.13 21.69
N GLY A 299 -5.53 1.48 21.68
CA GLY A 299 -4.96 2.42 20.71
C GLY A 299 -5.02 1.87 19.27
N GLU A 300 -4.50 0.67 19.05
CA GLU A 300 -4.50 0.03 17.72
C GLU A 300 -5.93 -0.27 17.23
N ALA A 301 -6.80 -0.77 18.12
CA ALA A 301 -8.19 -1.03 17.77
C ALA A 301 -8.95 0.27 17.44
N SER A 302 -8.76 1.35 18.20
CA SER A 302 -9.39 2.66 17.91
C SER A 302 -8.96 3.19 16.56
N PHE A 303 -7.67 3.10 16.23
CA PHE A 303 -7.15 3.51 14.93
C PHE A 303 -7.82 2.75 13.78
N ALA A 304 -7.82 1.41 13.84
CA ALA A 304 -8.39 0.56 12.80
C ALA A 304 -9.91 0.74 12.67
N LEU A 305 -10.65 0.87 13.80
CA LEU A 305 -12.10 1.11 13.80
C LEU A 305 -12.46 2.48 13.23
N GLY A 306 -11.70 3.52 13.57
CA GLY A 306 -11.87 4.84 12.98
C GLY A 306 -11.59 4.85 11.48
N ALA A 307 -10.55 4.11 11.04
CA ALA A 307 -10.21 3.98 9.63
C ALA A 307 -11.28 3.21 8.83
N LEU A 308 -11.88 2.17 9.41
CA LEU A 308 -13.02 1.46 8.83
C LEU A 308 -14.27 2.35 8.71
N GLY A 309 -14.49 3.25 9.66
CA GLY A 309 -15.54 4.27 9.59
C GLY A 309 -16.97 3.78 9.87
N PHE A 310 -17.19 2.51 10.20
CA PHE A 310 -18.54 1.97 10.41
C PHE A 310 -19.22 2.56 11.65
N SER A 311 -20.50 2.91 11.52
CA SER A 311 -21.31 3.50 12.60
C SER A 311 -21.45 2.61 13.84
N GLU A 312 -21.32 1.30 13.70
CA GLU A 312 -21.35 0.35 14.82
C GLU A 312 -20.17 0.53 15.80
N ALA A 313 -19.08 1.19 15.35
CA ALA A 313 -17.97 1.55 16.22
C ALA A 313 -18.23 2.79 17.08
N LEU A 314 -19.27 3.58 16.78
CA LEU A 314 -19.56 4.86 17.43
C LEU A 314 -19.70 4.74 18.95
N GLU A 315 -20.59 3.89 19.41
CA GLU A 315 -20.86 3.76 20.85
C GLU A 315 -19.68 3.21 21.65
N PRO A 316 -18.97 2.12 21.19
CA PRO A 316 -17.74 1.69 21.83
C PRO A 316 -16.63 2.75 21.87
N LEU A 317 -16.47 3.56 20.82
CA LEU A 317 -15.48 4.64 20.78
C LEU A 317 -15.88 5.81 21.71
N LEU A 318 -17.17 6.14 21.84
CA LEU A 318 -17.65 7.12 22.82
C LEU A 318 -17.37 6.68 24.26
N GLN A 319 -17.54 5.38 24.55
CA GLN A 319 -17.19 4.82 25.87
C GLN A 319 -15.68 4.87 26.11
N GLU A 320 -14.86 4.56 25.12
CA GLU A 320 -13.39 4.62 25.21
C GLU A 320 -12.90 6.07 25.37
N ALA A 321 -13.54 7.05 24.69
CA ALA A 321 -13.26 8.48 24.83
C ALA A 321 -13.61 9.03 26.23
N ALA A 322 -14.46 8.35 26.99
CA ALA A 322 -14.76 8.67 28.38
C ALA A 322 -13.76 8.08 29.38
N SER A 323 -12.75 7.34 28.93
CA SER A 323 -11.71 6.76 29.78
C SER A 323 -10.96 7.84 30.58
N LYS A 324 -10.51 7.48 31.80
CA LYS A 324 -9.57 8.33 32.55
C LYS A 324 -8.15 8.33 31.98
N ASP A 325 -7.84 7.35 31.16
CA ASP A 325 -6.53 7.17 30.51
C ASP A 325 -6.41 8.13 29.32
N THR A 326 -5.44 9.04 29.36
CA THR A 326 -5.28 10.09 28.35
C THR A 326 -4.96 9.56 26.95
N PRO A 327 -4.00 8.62 26.74
CA PRO A 327 -3.78 8.04 25.42
C PRO A 327 -5.02 7.33 24.82
N ARG A 328 -5.72 6.52 25.61
CA ARG A 328 -6.94 5.84 25.16
C ARG A 328 -8.03 6.82 24.74
N LYS A 329 -8.28 7.81 25.59
CA LYS A 329 -9.23 8.90 25.34
C LYS A 329 -8.92 9.64 24.05
N LEU A 330 -7.67 10.03 23.82
CA LEU A 330 -7.24 10.75 22.63
C LEU A 330 -7.41 9.90 21.36
N ASN A 331 -6.95 8.64 21.37
CA ASN A 331 -7.05 7.76 20.22
C ASN A 331 -8.52 7.50 19.82
N ALA A 332 -9.39 7.29 20.81
CA ALA A 332 -10.82 7.14 20.58
C ALA A 332 -11.45 8.45 20.03
N ALA A 333 -11.07 9.60 20.54
CA ALA A 333 -11.55 10.90 20.04
C ALA A 333 -11.13 11.14 18.58
N ILE A 334 -9.91 10.82 18.21
CA ILE A 334 -9.45 10.90 16.82
C ILE A 334 -10.21 9.91 15.93
N ALA A 335 -10.46 8.69 16.42
CA ALA A 335 -11.23 7.68 15.69
C ALA A 335 -12.69 8.12 15.45
N LEU A 336 -13.33 8.76 16.43
CA LEU A 336 -14.70 9.29 16.31
C LEU A 336 -14.88 10.30 15.18
N VAL A 337 -13.83 11.04 14.82
CA VAL A 337 -13.85 11.98 13.70
C VAL A 337 -14.05 11.27 12.35
N ARG A 338 -13.64 10.02 12.24
CA ARG A 338 -13.62 9.25 10.99
C ARG A 338 -14.80 8.29 10.84
N VAL A 339 -15.55 8.04 11.91
CA VAL A 339 -16.70 7.14 11.91
C VAL A 339 -17.90 7.83 11.27
N ASP A 340 -18.71 7.07 10.51
CA ASP A 340 -20.00 7.53 10.01
C ASP A 340 -20.96 7.77 11.18
N VAL A 341 -21.20 9.04 11.50
CA VAL A 341 -22.03 9.46 12.63
C VAL A 341 -23.44 9.76 12.15
N PRO A 342 -24.46 9.01 12.62
CA PRO A 342 -25.85 9.35 12.33
C PRO A 342 -26.19 10.77 12.77
N GLU A 343 -27.09 11.47 12.03
CA GLU A 343 -27.40 12.88 12.26
C GLU A 343 -27.77 13.17 13.73
N GLY A 344 -28.63 12.35 14.31
CA GLY A 344 -29.05 12.51 15.71
C GLY A 344 -27.97 12.27 16.78
N GLN A 345 -26.77 11.81 16.38
CA GLN A 345 -25.64 11.57 17.29
C GLN A 345 -24.52 12.61 17.14
N LYS A 346 -24.58 13.49 16.16
CA LYS A 346 -23.52 14.46 15.87
C LYS A 346 -23.22 15.37 17.05
N ASP A 347 -24.24 15.88 17.73
CA ASP A 347 -24.04 16.75 18.89
C ASP A 347 -23.37 16.05 20.06
N ARG A 348 -23.64 14.79 20.24
CA ARG A 348 -22.97 13.95 21.25
C ARG A 348 -21.49 13.77 20.93
N VAL A 349 -21.15 13.52 19.66
CA VAL A 349 -19.76 13.45 19.21
C VAL A 349 -19.05 14.78 19.38
N ARG A 350 -19.64 15.90 18.91
CA ARG A 350 -19.13 17.26 19.08
C ARG A 350 -18.82 17.58 20.55
N SER A 351 -19.76 17.28 21.42
CA SER A 351 -19.61 17.51 22.86
C SER A 351 -18.50 16.66 23.46
N THR A 352 -18.40 15.40 23.05
CA THR A 352 -17.33 14.49 23.48
C THR A 352 -15.97 15.01 23.05
N LEU A 353 -15.78 15.42 21.80
CA LEU A 353 -14.52 15.97 21.29
C LEU A 353 -14.09 17.24 22.04
N LYS A 354 -15.02 18.17 22.29
CA LYS A 354 -14.78 19.39 23.10
C LYS A 354 -14.36 19.03 24.52
N LYS A 355 -15.04 18.07 25.14
CA LYS A 355 -14.71 17.58 26.49
C LYS A 355 -13.33 16.96 26.54
N VAL A 356 -13.03 16.01 25.64
CA VAL A 356 -11.72 15.38 25.56
C VAL A 356 -10.62 16.42 25.39
N PHE A 357 -10.78 17.37 24.47
CA PHE A 357 -9.80 18.45 24.27
C PHE A 357 -9.54 19.25 25.54
N GLY A 358 -10.61 19.57 26.29
CA GLY A 358 -10.52 20.30 27.56
C GLY A 358 -9.76 19.54 28.64
N GLU A 359 -9.86 18.20 28.63
CA GLU A 359 -9.22 17.30 29.61
C GLU A 359 -7.77 16.91 29.25
N LEU A 360 -7.31 17.18 28.00
CA LEU A 360 -5.91 16.92 27.62
C LEU A 360 -4.95 17.80 28.41
N PRO A 361 -3.73 17.29 28.73
CA PRO A 361 -2.71 18.06 29.45
C PRO A 361 -2.42 19.41 28.80
N LYS A 362 -2.10 20.43 29.61
CA LYS A 362 -1.79 21.79 29.13
C LYS A 362 -0.30 22.04 28.90
N GLY A 363 0.57 21.22 29.50
CA GLY A 363 2.03 21.32 29.37
C GLY A 363 2.56 20.86 28.00
N TYR A 364 3.88 20.80 27.85
CA TYR A 364 4.55 20.48 26.59
C TYR A 364 4.04 19.18 25.93
N GLN A 365 3.83 18.11 26.71
CA GLN A 365 3.28 16.86 26.20
C GLN A 365 1.84 17.03 25.66
N GLY A 366 1.07 17.93 26.23
CA GLY A 366 -0.31 18.20 25.80
C GLY A 366 -0.41 19.00 24.49
N VAL A 367 0.62 19.73 24.11
CA VAL A 367 0.66 20.51 22.85
C VAL A 367 0.45 19.60 21.64
N ARG A 368 1.22 18.51 21.55
CA ARG A 368 1.09 17.54 20.48
C ARG A 368 -0.29 16.90 20.44
N MET A 369 -0.78 16.47 21.61
CA MET A 369 -2.11 15.82 21.73
C MET A 369 -3.25 16.75 21.31
N ARG A 370 -3.21 18.01 21.79
CA ARG A 370 -4.20 19.05 21.43
C ARG A 370 -4.12 19.39 19.95
N GLY A 371 -2.92 19.53 19.40
CA GLY A 371 -2.71 19.79 17.97
C GLY A 371 -3.25 18.66 17.08
N GLN A 372 -3.01 17.41 17.45
CA GLN A 372 -3.54 16.25 16.73
C GLN A 372 -5.08 16.23 16.75
N LEU A 373 -5.69 16.46 17.91
CA LEU A 373 -7.14 16.46 18.00
C LEU A 373 -7.77 17.65 17.25
N LEU A 374 -7.17 18.84 17.29
CA LEU A 374 -7.64 19.99 16.51
C LEU A 374 -7.56 19.74 15.00
N ALA A 375 -6.46 19.16 14.54
CA ALA A 375 -6.30 18.78 13.12
C ALA A 375 -7.35 17.73 12.71
N ALA A 376 -7.61 16.73 13.56
CA ALA A 376 -8.67 15.77 13.31
C ALA A 376 -10.05 16.41 13.24
N ILE A 377 -10.39 17.30 14.20
CA ILE A 377 -11.66 18.03 14.22
C ILE A 377 -11.84 18.86 12.95
N ALA A 378 -10.79 19.48 12.42
CA ALA A 378 -10.87 20.25 11.18
C ALA A 378 -11.28 19.38 9.97
N HIS A 379 -10.86 18.11 9.96
CA HIS A 379 -11.24 17.16 8.90
C HIS A 379 -12.66 16.59 9.04
N MET A 380 -13.43 17.00 10.04
CA MET A 380 -14.87 16.76 10.06
C MET A 380 -15.63 17.66 9.08
N TYR A 381 -15.02 18.78 8.66
CA TYR A 381 -15.68 19.82 7.83
C TYR A 381 -16.99 20.33 8.40
N ASP A 382 -17.13 20.23 9.72
CA ASP A 382 -18.37 20.51 10.44
C ASP A 382 -18.46 22.00 10.85
N ALA A 383 -19.47 22.69 10.32
CA ALA A 383 -19.71 24.11 10.60
C ALA A 383 -19.92 24.40 12.10
N GLU A 384 -20.56 23.47 12.83
CA GLU A 384 -20.83 23.61 14.26
C GLU A 384 -19.57 23.49 15.14
N MET A 385 -18.44 23.02 14.55
CA MET A 385 -17.16 23.00 15.24
C MET A 385 -16.31 24.25 14.98
N MET A 386 -16.70 25.13 14.05
CA MET A 386 -15.95 26.35 13.74
C MET A 386 -15.83 27.29 14.95
N PRO A 387 -16.91 27.56 15.75
CA PRO A 387 -16.79 28.37 16.96
C PRO A 387 -15.82 27.78 17.99
N PHE A 388 -15.73 26.45 18.09
CA PHE A 388 -14.80 25.79 19.00
C PHE A 388 -13.34 25.96 18.53
N ILE A 389 -13.07 25.83 17.23
CA ILE A 389 -11.72 26.05 16.67
C ILE A 389 -11.33 27.53 16.87
N TYR A 390 -12.25 28.45 16.60
CA TYR A 390 -12.03 29.90 16.79
C TYR A 390 -11.70 30.26 18.25
N ALA A 391 -12.38 29.64 19.21
CA ALA A 391 -12.08 29.84 20.62
C ALA A 391 -10.61 29.51 20.96
N GLN A 392 -9.99 28.52 20.26
CA GLN A 392 -8.57 28.19 20.44
C GLN A 392 -7.65 29.23 19.77
N VAL A 393 -8.11 29.92 18.72
CA VAL A 393 -7.35 31.01 18.09
C VAL A 393 -7.19 32.17 19.07
N VAL A 394 -8.27 32.56 19.75
CA VAL A 394 -8.31 33.78 20.58
C VAL A 394 -7.90 33.55 22.04
N ASP A 395 -7.78 32.32 22.49
CA ASP A 395 -7.32 32.01 23.86
C ASP A 395 -5.84 32.35 24.06
N LYS A 396 -5.56 33.55 24.57
CA LYS A 396 -4.21 34.05 24.83
C LYS A 396 -3.47 33.26 25.94
N ARG A 397 -4.15 32.39 26.67
CA ARG A 397 -3.56 31.50 27.69
C ARG A 397 -3.20 30.12 27.09
N ALA A 398 -3.70 29.81 25.91
CA ALA A 398 -3.34 28.57 25.22
C ALA A 398 -1.87 28.60 24.76
N ASN A 399 -1.29 27.39 24.69
CA ASN A 399 0.05 27.26 24.13
C ASN A 399 0.09 27.81 22.70
N PRO A 400 1.10 28.57 22.38
CA PRO A 400 1.29 29.21 21.08
C PRO A 400 1.19 28.27 19.88
N GLU A 401 1.78 27.09 19.90
CA GLU A 401 1.72 26.12 18.79
C GLU A 401 0.29 25.61 18.58
N VAL A 402 -0.47 25.37 19.65
CA VAL A 402 -1.88 25.00 19.55
C VAL A 402 -2.69 26.10 18.89
N ARG A 403 -2.42 27.37 19.23
CA ARG A 403 -3.07 28.54 18.59
C ARG A 403 -2.73 28.61 17.11
N LEU A 404 -1.48 28.39 16.70
CA LEU A 404 -1.08 28.36 15.28
C LEU A 404 -1.79 27.26 14.51
N ILE A 405 -1.91 26.06 15.08
CA ILE A 405 -2.66 24.97 14.47
C ILE A 405 -4.14 25.35 14.32
N ALA A 406 -4.73 25.99 15.32
CA ALA A 406 -6.10 26.48 15.26
C ALA A 406 -6.30 27.53 14.16
N VAL A 407 -5.39 28.53 14.05
CA VAL A 407 -5.41 29.55 12.99
C VAL A 407 -5.32 28.91 11.60
N GLN A 408 -4.40 27.98 11.42
CA GLN A 408 -4.21 27.30 10.13
C GLN A 408 -5.48 26.54 9.71
N ASN A 409 -6.03 25.73 10.60
CA ASN A 409 -7.22 24.94 10.33
C ASN A 409 -8.45 25.84 10.12
N TYR A 410 -8.60 26.87 10.94
CA TYR A 410 -9.70 27.83 10.78
C TYR A 410 -9.61 28.58 9.44
N ALA A 411 -8.43 29.08 9.07
CA ALA A 411 -8.22 29.78 7.80
C ALA A 411 -8.53 28.90 6.58
N LEU A 412 -8.20 27.59 6.64
CA LEU A 412 -8.52 26.65 5.58
C LEU A 412 -10.02 26.39 5.43
N LEU A 413 -10.77 26.38 6.53
CA LEU A 413 -12.20 26.07 6.55
C LEU A 413 -13.09 27.33 6.46
N ALA A 414 -12.57 28.53 6.74
CA ALA A 414 -13.35 29.75 6.89
C ALA A 414 -14.05 30.18 5.58
N ASN A 415 -15.34 30.47 5.68
CA ASN A 415 -16.11 31.24 4.71
C ASN A 415 -15.83 32.75 4.85
N LYS A 416 -16.56 33.60 4.11
CA LYS A 416 -16.34 35.05 4.10
C LYS A 416 -16.51 35.67 5.49
N ALA A 417 -17.56 35.31 6.22
CA ALA A 417 -17.84 35.86 7.55
C ALA A 417 -16.79 35.42 8.57
N GLU A 418 -16.46 34.15 8.58
CA GLU A 418 -15.46 33.56 9.45
C GLU A 418 -14.03 34.09 9.12
N ALA A 419 -13.73 34.33 7.84
CA ALA A 419 -12.47 34.95 7.42
C ALA A 419 -12.34 36.40 7.93
N ALA A 420 -13.43 37.17 7.92
CA ALA A 420 -13.45 38.51 8.49
C ALA A 420 -13.20 38.49 10.01
N GLN A 421 -13.84 37.54 10.71
CA GLN A 421 -13.64 37.32 12.14
C GLN A 421 -12.18 36.97 12.48
N LEU A 422 -11.55 36.06 11.69
CA LEU A 422 -10.15 35.70 11.88
C LEU A 422 -9.20 36.87 11.57
N ALA A 423 -9.46 37.63 10.51
CA ALA A 423 -8.69 38.83 10.18
C ALA A 423 -8.70 39.86 11.31
N GLN A 424 -9.84 40.07 11.94
CA GLN A 424 -9.97 40.95 13.10
C GLN A 424 -9.20 40.42 14.33
N ALA A 425 -9.24 39.11 14.57
CA ALA A 425 -8.46 38.48 15.64
C ALA A 425 -6.96 38.66 15.42
N ILE A 426 -6.48 38.46 14.21
CA ILE A 426 -5.07 38.66 13.82
C ILE A 426 -4.64 40.13 14.02
N ALA A 427 -5.48 41.06 13.58
CA ALA A 427 -5.21 42.50 13.74
C ALA A 427 -5.12 42.95 15.20
N SER A 428 -5.84 42.26 16.10
CA SER A 428 -5.81 42.52 17.54
C SER A 428 -4.58 41.94 18.28
N GLU A 429 -3.79 41.11 17.65
CA GLU A 429 -2.56 40.59 18.22
C GLU A 429 -1.50 41.69 18.28
N LYS A 430 -0.82 41.79 19.41
CA LYS A 430 0.30 42.74 19.54
C LYS A 430 1.44 42.34 18.59
N PRO A 431 2.11 43.32 17.96
CA PRO A 431 3.36 43.06 17.28
C PRO A 431 4.32 42.40 18.28
N SER A 432 4.86 41.23 17.96
CA SER A 432 5.77 40.57 18.87
C SER A 432 7.20 40.93 18.54
N GLU A 433 8.01 40.93 19.58
CA GLU A 433 9.47 40.94 19.41
C GLU A 433 9.89 39.65 18.73
N ALA A 434 10.54 39.75 17.58
CA ALA A 434 11.18 38.71 16.76
C ALA A 434 10.51 37.32 16.69
N GLY A 435 9.85 37.00 15.59
CA GLY A 435 9.32 35.65 15.27
C GLY A 435 7.92 35.36 15.80
N GLY A 436 7.12 36.36 16.04
CA GLY A 436 5.85 36.27 16.73
C GLY A 436 4.67 35.78 15.91
N TYR A 437 3.61 35.52 16.63
CA TYR A 437 2.33 34.99 16.14
C TYR A 437 1.72 35.82 15.04
N ARG A 438 1.80 37.17 15.13
CA ARG A 438 1.18 38.04 14.16
C ARG A 438 1.74 37.80 12.77
N GLU A 439 3.05 37.63 12.60
CA GLU A 439 3.67 37.35 11.31
C GLU A 439 3.19 36.01 10.75
N LYS A 440 3.22 34.95 11.57
CA LYS A 440 2.73 33.63 11.18
C LYS A 440 1.23 33.62 10.87
N PHE A 441 0.44 34.47 11.51
CA PHE A 441 -0.96 34.66 11.21
C PHE A 441 -1.18 35.41 9.90
N GLU A 442 -0.36 36.44 9.62
CA GLU A 442 -0.41 37.21 8.37
C GLU A 442 -0.07 36.34 7.15
N GLU A 443 0.76 35.29 7.30
CA GLU A 443 1.00 34.30 6.25
C GLU A 443 -0.28 33.59 5.77
N ARG A 444 -1.36 33.61 6.55
CA ARG A 444 -2.65 33.01 6.19
C ARG A 444 -3.60 33.97 5.49
N ARG A 445 -3.23 35.25 5.37
CA ARG A 445 -4.07 36.29 4.74
C ARG A 445 -4.52 35.91 3.33
N PRO A 446 -3.68 35.35 2.44
CA PRO A 446 -4.15 34.93 1.11
C PRO A 446 -5.32 33.94 1.14
N LEU A 447 -5.39 33.05 2.14
CA LEU A 447 -6.50 32.11 2.31
C LEU A 447 -7.80 32.83 2.70
N LEU A 448 -7.69 33.92 3.48
CA LEU A 448 -8.84 34.73 3.90
C LEU A 448 -9.37 35.56 2.72
N ASP A 449 -8.50 36.03 1.83
CA ASP A 449 -8.92 36.77 0.64
C ASP A 449 -9.66 35.86 -0.35
N LEU A 450 -9.24 34.62 -0.52
CA LEU A 450 -9.98 33.60 -1.28
C LEU A 450 -11.38 33.35 -0.68
N ALA A 451 -11.48 33.32 0.65
CA ALA A 451 -12.77 33.16 1.32
C ALA A 451 -13.71 34.35 1.07
N LYS A 452 -13.19 35.57 0.98
CA LYS A 452 -13.96 36.77 0.59
C LYS A 452 -14.46 36.71 -0.84
N GLU A 453 -13.63 36.15 -1.74
CA GLU A 453 -13.93 36.00 -3.17
C GLU A 453 -15.03 34.95 -3.40
N CYS A 454 -14.84 33.74 -2.86
CA CYS A 454 -15.70 32.59 -3.16
C CYS A 454 -16.84 32.34 -2.16
N ASP A 455 -16.68 32.75 -0.90
CA ASP A 455 -17.64 32.51 0.20
C ASP A 455 -18.10 31.04 0.27
N THR A 456 -19.40 30.78 0.07
CA THR A 456 -20.00 29.43 0.04
C THR A 456 -20.26 28.92 -1.39
N ASN A 457 -19.80 29.64 -2.43
CA ASN A 457 -20.04 29.28 -3.81
C ASN A 457 -19.16 28.08 -4.23
N VAL A 458 -19.83 26.95 -4.48
CA VAL A 458 -19.19 25.68 -4.84
C VAL A 458 -18.42 25.79 -6.16
N ASP A 459 -18.98 26.41 -7.19
CA ASP A 459 -18.34 26.52 -8.52
C ASP A 459 -17.05 27.34 -8.45
N CYS A 460 -17.06 28.42 -7.66
CA CYS A 460 -15.85 29.18 -7.37
C CYS A 460 -14.79 28.29 -6.70
N TRP A 461 -15.17 27.46 -5.73
CA TRP A 461 -14.25 26.58 -5.05
C TRP A 461 -13.75 25.41 -5.93
N VAL A 462 -14.56 24.91 -6.86
CA VAL A 462 -14.12 23.96 -7.91
C VAL A 462 -12.99 24.59 -8.74
N SER A 463 -13.16 25.82 -9.19
CA SER A 463 -12.12 26.56 -9.93
C SER A 463 -10.84 26.73 -9.09
N LYS A 464 -10.96 27.06 -7.80
CA LYS A 464 -9.77 27.18 -6.92
C LYS A 464 -9.11 25.84 -6.65
N ALA A 465 -9.88 24.78 -6.42
CA ALA A 465 -9.35 23.43 -6.22
C ALA A 465 -8.56 22.95 -7.44
N SER A 466 -8.96 23.34 -8.64
CA SER A 466 -8.26 22.98 -9.90
C SER A 466 -7.06 23.89 -10.23
N SER A 467 -6.68 24.82 -9.34
CA SER A 467 -5.57 25.74 -9.56
C SER A 467 -4.21 25.05 -9.45
N ALA A 468 -3.23 25.50 -10.25
CA ALA A 468 -1.83 25.11 -10.10
C ALA A 468 -1.16 25.71 -8.82
N ASP A 469 -1.75 26.76 -8.23
CA ASP A 469 -1.29 27.33 -6.97
C ASP A 469 -1.71 26.43 -5.82
N ALA A 470 -0.75 25.83 -5.12
CA ALA A 470 -0.97 24.88 -4.06
C ALA A 470 -1.84 25.44 -2.89
N ASN A 471 -1.71 26.72 -2.57
CA ASN A 471 -2.53 27.32 -1.49
C ASN A 471 -3.98 27.47 -1.94
N LYS A 472 -4.23 27.87 -3.18
CA LYS A 472 -5.59 27.95 -3.75
C LYS A 472 -6.21 26.57 -3.85
N ALA A 473 -5.47 25.59 -4.37
CA ALA A 473 -5.93 24.21 -4.51
C ALA A 473 -6.28 23.60 -3.16
N ARG A 474 -5.42 23.73 -2.16
CA ARG A 474 -5.68 23.25 -0.78
C ARG A 474 -6.90 23.91 -0.16
N LYS A 475 -6.99 25.24 -0.22
CA LYS A 475 -8.16 25.97 0.30
C LYS A 475 -9.43 25.53 -0.43
N GLY A 476 -9.40 25.43 -1.75
CA GLY A 476 -10.50 24.92 -2.56
C GLY A 476 -10.96 23.54 -2.10
N ALA A 477 -10.05 22.61 -1.91
CA ALA A 477 -10.36 21.25 -1.44
C ALA A 477 -11.06 21.27 -0.04
N TYR A 478 -10.56 22.07 0.91
CA TYR A 478 -11.20 22.21 2.23
C TYR A 478 -12.63 22.76 2.15
N MET A 479 -12.84 23.75 1.30
CA MET A 479 -14.16 24.36 1.14
C MET A 479 -15.14 23.45 0.40
N LEU A 480 -14.64 22.68 -0.59
CA LEU A 480 -15.45 21.64 -1.23
C LEU A 480 -15.83 20.54 -0.23
N GLY A 481 -14.90 20.10 0.63
CA GLY A 481 -15.20 19.16 1.72
C GLY A 481 -16.35 19.64 2.62
N ARG A 482 -16.45 20.96 2.79
CA ARG A 482 -17.46 21.59 3.67
C ARG A 482 -18.83 21.80 3.01
N TYR A 483 -18.87 22.14 1.69
CA TYR A 483 -20.08 22.62 1.03
C TYR A 483 -20.56 21.77 -0.17
N ALA A 484 -19.74 20.84 -0.67
CA ALA A 484 -19.99 20.20 -1.96
C ALA A 484 -20.38 18.71 -1.89
N ARG A 485 -20.99 18.27 -0.79
CA ARG A 485 -21.37 16.86 -0.62
C ARG A 485 -22.25 16.38 -1.79
N GLY A 486 -21.82 15.32 -2.47
CA GLY A 486 -22.52 14.69 -3.59
C GLY A 486 -22.50 15.47 -4.90
N LYS A 487 -21.73 16.56 -5.01
CA LYS A 487 -21.57 17.31 -6.26
C LYS A 487 -20.52 16.66 -7.13
N SER A 488 -20.91 16.22 -8.35
CA SER A 488 -20.03 15.52 -9.28
C SER A 488 -18.82 16.36 -9.69
N GLU A 489 -19.04 17.63 -10.03
CA GLU A 489 -17.99 18.55 -10.48
C GLU A 489 -16.91 18.78 -9.40
N ALA A 490 -17.33 18.77 -8.14
CA ALA A 490 -16.39 18.86 -7.02
C ALA A 490 -15.62 17.57 -6.82
N ILE A 491 -16.25 16.40 -6.99
CA ILE A 491 -15.60 15.10 -6.93
C ILE A 491 -14.55 15.01 -8.04
N ASP A 492 -14.89 15.37 -9.28
CA ASP A 492 -13.98 15.32 -10.43
C ASP A 492 -12.78 16.26 -10.26
N ALA A 493 -13.01 17.48 -9.75
CA ALA A 493 -11.94 18.42 -9.45
C ALA A 493 -10.97 17.86 -8.38
N LEU A 494 -11.49 17.25 -7.33
CA LEU A 494 -10.66 16.67 -6.27
C LEU A 494 -9.92 15.41 -6.76
N VAL A 495 -10.55 14.57 -7.58
CA VAL A 495 -9.91 13.40 -8.22
C VAL A 495 -8.73 13.84 -9.08
N SER A 496 -8.89 14.91 -9.85
CA SER A 496 -7.78 15.50 -10.63
C SER A 496 -6.60 15.93 -9.74
N GLN A 497 -6.88 16.54 -8.58
CA GLN A 497 -5.85 17.01 -7.64
C GLN A 497 -5.10 15.88 -6.90
N LEU A 498 -5.58 14.67 -6.92
CA LEU A 498 -4.82 13.51 -6.42
C LEU A 498 -3.54 13.27 -7.22
N GLY A 499 -3.45 13.76 -8.47
CA GLY A 499 -2.25 13.72 -9.31
C GLY A 499 -1.25 14.85 -9.09
N SER A 500 -1.53 15.81 -8.19
CA SER A 500 -0.65 16.96 -7.92
C SER A 500 0.72 16.52 -7.39
N ASP A 501 1.78 17.25 -7.75
CA ASP A 501 3.13 17.05 -7.18
C ASP A 501 3.20 17.49 -5.72
N ASP A 502 2.36 18.44 -5.27
CA ASP A 502 2.30 18.90 -3.89
C ASP A 502 1.56 17.92 -3.00
N LEU A 503 2.27 17.34 -2.02
CA LEU A 503 1.69 16.39 -1.07
C LEU A 503 0.53 16.98 -0.27
N GLY A 504 0.59 18.25 0.10
CA GLY A 504 -0.47 18.94 0.84
C GLY A 504 -1.76 19.08 0.02
N VAL A 505 -1.64 19.29 -1.28
CA VAL A 505 -2.76 19.31 -2.22
C VAL A 505 -3.38 17.92 -2.32
N ARG A 506 -2.56 16.88 -2.58
CA ARG A 506 -3.05 15.49 -2.65
C ARG A 506 -3.79 15.08 -1.38
N LEU A 507 -3.22 15.35 -0.20
CA LEU A 507 -3.85 15.03 1.08
C LEU A 507 -5.15 15.80 1.29
N SER A 508 -5.19 17.08 0.96
CA SER A 508 -6.40 17.89 1.11
C SER A 508 -7.53 17.41 0.20
N ALA A 509 -7.18 17.05 -1.05
CA ALA A 509 -8.14 16.48 -2.00
C ALA A 509 -8.67 15.11 -1.51
N LEU A 510 -7.77 14.25 -1.04
CA LEU A 510 -8.12 12.93 -0.50
C LEU A 510 -9.09 13.01 0.69
N MET A 511 -8.81 13.91 1.66
CA MET A 511 -9.65 14.12 2.83
C MET A 511 -11.02 14.71 2.47
N ALA A 512 -11.04 15.63 1.50
CA ALA A 512 -12.29 16.20 1.02
C ALA A 512 -13.15 15.17 0.27
N LEU A 513 -12.53 14.32 -0.55
CA LEU A 513 -13.21 13.21 -1.22
C LEU A 513 -13.88 12.27 -0.22
N ASP A 514 -13.18 11.91 0.86
CA ASP A 514 -13.76 11.08 1.93
C ASP A 514 -15.04 11.69 2.52
N GLN A 515 -15.11 13.02 2.57
CA GLN A 515 -16.27 13.74 3.11
C GLN A 515 -17.42 13.88 2.13
N ILE A 516 -17.14 14.17 0.84
CA ILE A 516 -18.19 14.53 -0.13
C ILE A 516 -18.64 13.39 -1.04
N ALA A 517 -17.83 12.34 -1.20
CA ALA A 517 -18.19 11.22 -2.05
C ALA A 517 -19.38 10.45 -1.50
N VAL A 518 -20.30 10.11 -2.39
CA VAL A 518 -21.56 9.40 -2.10
C VAL A 518 -21.62 8.10 -2.91
N LYS A 519 -22.71 7.35 -2.74
CA LYS A 519 -22.95 6.14 -3.53
C LYS A 519 -22.83 6.44 -5.04
N GLY A 520 -22.06 5.65 -5.76
CA GLY A 520 -21.80 5.83 -7.19
C GLY A 520 -20.52 6.58 -7.56
N SER A 521 -19.73 7.06 -6.58
CA SER A 521 -18.44 7.74 -6.83
C SER A 521 -17.31 6.76 -7.16
N THR A 522 -17.53 5.82 -8.09
CA THR A 522 -16.58 4.73 -8.44
C THR A 522 -15.27 5.24 -9.03
N GLY A 523 -15.31 6.31 -9.82
CA GLY A 523 -14.10 6.93 -10.38
C GLY A 523 -13.13 7.44 -9.31
N ALA A 524 -13.64 7.94 -8.18
CA ALA A 524 -12.80 8.34 -7.06
C ALA A 524 -12.10 7.14 -6.41
N VAL A 525 -12.79 6.00 -6.27
CA VAL A 525 -12.23 4.76 -5.74
C VAL A 525 -11.07 4.28 -6.59
N SER A 526 -11.28 4.15 -7.91
CA SER A 526 -10.25 3.67 -8.85
C SER A 526 -9.02 4.56 -8.85
N LYS A 527 -9.20 5.88 -8.82
CA LYS A 527 -8.06 6.82 -8.82
C LYS A 527 -7.27 6.79 -7.53
N VAL A 528 -7.93 6.66 -6.39
CA VAL A 528 -7.24 6.52 -5.08
C VAL A 528 -6.46 5.20 -5.04
N ASP A 529 -7.01 4.13 -5.60
CA ASP A 529 -6.34 2.83 -5.68
C ASP A 529 -5.09 2.87 -6.57
N GLU A 530 -5.22 3.42 -7.78
CA GLU A 530 -4.09 3.64 -8.69
C GLU A 530 -2.93 4.38 -8.00
N LEU A 531 -3.24 5.47 -7.30
CA LEU A 531 -2.22 6.27 -6.62
C LEU A 531 -1.62 5.55 -5.41
N ARG A 532 -2.42 4.80 -4.67
CA ARG A 532 -1.94 3.96 -3.57
C ARG A 532 -0.95 2.92 -4.09
N MET A 533 -1.29 2.22 -5.17
CA MET A 533 -0.42 1.21 -5.78
C MET A 533 0.88 1.82 -6.33
N ARG A 534 0.82 2.98 -6.97
CA ARG A 534 2.00 3.72 -7.43
C ARG A 534 2.95 4.06 -6.28
N GLU A 535 2.42 4.51 -5.13
CA GLU A 535 3.23 4.84 -3.96
C GLU A 535 3.71 3.61 -3.18
N GLN A 536 3.04 2.47 -3.32
CA GLN A 536 3.44 1.22 -2.69
C GLN A 536 4.78 0.69 -3.21
N GLY A 537 5.12 0.97 -4.46
CA GLY A 537 6.43 0.66 -5.06
C GLY A 537 7.60 1.51 -4.54
N GLN A 538 7.32 2.58 -3.80
CA GLN A 538 8.36 3.43 -3.22
C GLN A 538 8.87 2.82 -1.90
N SER A 539 10.18 2.89 -1.67
CA SER A 539 10.84 2.35 -0.48
C SER A 539 10.48 3.08 0.82
N VAL A 540 9.85 4.24 0.73
CA VAL A 540 9.53 5.11 1.87
C VAL A 540 8.02 5.15 2.07
N TRP A 541 7.58 4.88 3.32
CA TRP A 541 6.22 5.12 3.75
C TRP A 541 5.89 6.61 3.65
N THR A 542 4.91 6.96 2.84
CA THR A 542 4.44 8.34 2.74
C THR A 542 3.18 8.54 3.61
N ARG A 543 3.01 9.76 4.11
CA ARG A 543 1.77 10.12 4.82
C ARG A 543 0.54 9.95 3.92
N PHE A 544 0.70 10.18 2.62
CA PHE A 544 -0.38 9.97 1.64
C PHE A 544 -0.84 8.52 1.64
N ARG A 545 0.08 7.55 1.58
CA ARG A 545 -0.24 6.12 1.60
C ARG A 545 -1.03 5.73 2.85
N GLY A 546 -0.59 6.21 4.02
CA GLY A 546 -1.24 5.91 5.30
C GLY A 546 -2.67 6.46 5.42
N GLU A 547 -2.98 7.59 4.76
CA GLU A 547 -4.33 8.15 4.73
C GLU A 547 -5.17 7.62 3.56
N ALA A 548 -4.55 7.30 2.43
CA ALA A 548 -5.24 6.84 1.23
C ALA A 548 -5.97 5.51 1.45
N LEU A 549 -5.35 4.57 2.15
CA LEU A 549 -5.90 3.24 2.34
C LEU A 549 -7.20 3.22 3.15
N PRO A 550 -7.30 3.87 4.32
CA PRO A 550 -8.57 3.99 5.04
C PRO A 550 -9.66 4.70 4.23
N ILE A 551 -9.29 5.74 3.50
CA ILE A 551 -10.23 6.52 2.69
C ILE A 551 -10.73 5.67 1.52
N GLN A 552 -9.87 4.94 0.84
CA GLN A 552 -10.24 4.00 -0.21
C GLN A 552 -11.24 2.96 0.28
N ALA A 553 -11.00 2.36 1.44
CA ALA A 553 -11.90 1.36 2.03
C ALA A 553 -13.30 1.96 2.29
N ARG A 554 -13.38 3.19 2.83
CA ARG A 554 -14.65 3.89 3.03
C ARG A 554 -15.34 4.28 1.72
N LEU A 555 -14.58 4.75 0.72
CA LEU A 555 -15.11 5.08 -0.59
C LEU A 555 -15.71 3.84 -1.28
N ARG A 556 -15.02 2.69 -1.24
CA ARG A 556 -15.54 1.41 -1.75
C ARG A 556 -16.84 1.00 -1.07
N SER A 557 -16.86 1.06 0.27
CA SER A 557 -18.07 0.75 1.04
C SER A 557 -19.25 1.65 0.64
N ARG A 558 -19.01 2.94 0.42
CA ARG A 558 -20.04 3.90 -0.02
C ARG A 558 -20.44 3.71 -1.48
N ALA A 559 -19.51 3.32 -2.35
CA ALA A 559 -19.81 3.04 -3.75
C ALA A 559 -20.70 1.80 -3.93
N GLY A 560 -20.81 0.96 -2.92
CA GLY A 560 -21.57 -0.29 -2.95
C GLY A 560 -20.76 -1.45 -3.53
N GLU A 561 -19.44 -1.27 -3.69
CA GLU A 561 -18.53 -2.36 -3.97
C GLU A 561 -18.43 -3.19 -2.68
N ALA A 562 -18.92 -4.45 -2.75
CA ALA A 562 -18.82 -5.37 -1.63
C ALA A 562 -17.34 -5.54 -1.23
N GLY A 563 -17.04 -5.24 0.02
CA GLY A 563 -15.74 -5.55 0.61
C GLY A 563 -15.59 -7.05 0.83
#